data_252bb51d37a3d77042f1359b83e45e91
#
_entry.id   252bb51d37a3d77042f1359b83e45e91
#
_cell.length_a   1.000
_cell.length_b   1.000
_cell.length_c   1.000
_cell.angle_alpha   90.00
_cell.angle_beta   90.00
_cell.angle_gamma   90.00
#
_symmetry.space_group_name_H-M   'P 1'
#
loop_
_entity.id
_entity.type
_entity.pdbx_description
1 polymer ?
#
loop_
_entity_poly.entity_id
_entity_poly.type
_entity_poly.pdbx_seq_one_letter_code
_entity_poly.pdbx_strand_id
1 'polypeptide(L)'
;MHSAFRSFGSAALPTLLVCALTLAASACSREKPSREQAIERYSQELRETISKSVSDEHRRAQMLLSVDRLEALQLRFSRETVDFIESYRKLNADYDAPRPAFDQLFSGYSAQRVEARSEALALHFELTSLATAKEWDRIGKAETRLYEKVGAARPAEGNAT
;
A
#
# COMPACT_ATOMS: atom_id res chain seq x y z
N MET A 1 36.48 -15.85 -72.29
CA MET A 1 36.69 -16.31 -70.90
C MET A 1 36.01 -15.28 -69.98
N HIS A 2 34.78 -15.55 -69.61
CA HIS A 2 33.99 -14.63 -68.82
C HIS A 2 33.77 -15.18 -67.39
N SER A 3 34.26 -14.46 -66.37
CA SER A 3 34.04 -14.75 -64.97
C SER A 3 32.82 -14.00 -64.52
N ALA A 4 31.79 -14.73 -64.09
CA ALA A 4 30.58 -14.18 -63.44
C ALA A 4 30.77 -14.14 -61.92
N PHE A 5 30.78 -12.94 -61.34
CA PHE A 5 30.78 -12.70 -59.88
C PHE A 5 29.33 -12.60 -59.41
N ARG A 6 28.86 -13.58 -58.66
CA ARG A 6 27.54 -13.54 -58.01
C ARG A 6 27.65 -12.79 -56.67
N SER A 7 26.98 -11.67 -56.62
CA SER A 7 26.74 -10.90 -55.40
C SER A 7 25.69 -11.61 -54.50
N PHE A 8 26.07 -12.05 -53.31
CA PHE A 8 25.13 -12.51 -52.31
C PHE A 8 24.67 -11.31 -51.47
N GLY A 9 23.39 -10.97 -51.58
CA GLY A 9 22.75 -9.88 -50.88
C GLY A 9 22.60 -10.19 -49.39
N SER A 10 23.15 -9.32 -48.58
CA SER A 10 23.07 -9.29 -47.11
C SER A 10 21.81 -8.56 -46.68
N ALA A 11 20.70 -9.27 -46.45
CA ALA A 11 19.41 -8.68 -46.09
C ALA A 11 18.81 -9.24 -44.77
N ALA A 12 19.64 -9.74 -43.85
CA ALA A 12 19.14 -10.43 -42.65
C ALA A 12 19.39 -9.69 -41.30
N LEU A 13 19.99 -8.50 -41.28
CA LEU A 13 20.37 -7.83 -40.03
C LEU A 13 19.36 -6.85 -39.39
N PRO A 14 18.35 -6.26 -40.07
CA PRO A 14 17.48 -5.29 -39.39
C PRO A 14 16.37 -5.90 -38.55
N THR A 15 16.00 -7.17 -38.74
CA THR A 15 14.81 -7.76 -38.07
C THR A 15 15.06 -8.13 -36.58
N LEU A 16 16.29 -8.46 -36.21
CA LEU A 16 16.66 -8.83 -34.84
C LEU A 16 16.76 -7.61 -33.89
N LEU A 17 17.03 -6.43 -34.40
CA LEU A 17 17.17 -5.21 -33.56
C LEU A 17 15.83 -4.66 -33.12
N VAL A 18 14.75 -4.86 -33.88
CA VAL A 18 13.40 -4.37 -33.53
C VAL A 18 12.76 -5.21 -32.40
N CYS A 19 13.00 -6.52 -32.35
CA CYS A 19 12.50 -7.38 -31.28
C CYS A 19 13.15 -7.10 -29.91
N ALA A 20 14.41 -6.64 -29.89
CA ALA A 20 15.09 -6.34 -28.61
C ALA A 20 14.59 -5.03 -27.96
N LEU A 21 14.13 -4.07 -28.75
CA LEU A 21 13.62 -2.79 -28.23
C LEU A 21 12.20 -2.91 -27.63
N THR A 22 11.38 -3.86 -28.09
CA THR A 22 10.02 -4.04 -27.56
C THR A 22 10.00 -4.73 -26.19
N LEU A 23 10.99 -5.54 -25.86
CA LEU A 23 11.14 -6.17 -24.54
C LEU A 23 11.63 -5.22 -23.44
N ALA A 24 12.35 -4.16 -23.79
CA ALA A 24 12.84 -3.17 -22.83
C ALA A 24 11.73 -2.19 -22.34
N ALA A 25 10.68 -1.97 -23.13
CA ALA A 25 9.59 -1.07 -22.78
C ALA A 25 8.61 -1.66 -21.74
N SER A 26 8.58 -2.97 -21.56
CA SER A 26 7.70 -3.65 -20.59
C SER A 26 8.25 -3.66 -19.15
N ALA A 27 9.47 -3.22 -18.92
CA ALA A 27 10.16 -3.32 -17.63
C ALA A 27 9.98 -2.08 -16.71
N CYS A 28 9.32 -1.01 -17.15
CA CYS A 28 9.34 0.27 -16.45
C CYS A 28 8.04 0.73 -15.79
N SER A 29 6.95 -0.02 -15.87
CA SER A 29 5.75 0.31 -15.09
C SER A 29 5.62 -0.63 -13.88
N ARG A 30 6.48 -0.46 -12.90
CA ARG A 30 6.25 -1.04 -11.58
C ARG A 30 5.07 -0.27 -10.97
N GLU A 31 3.89 -0.77 -11.21
CA GLU A 31 2.66 -0.22 -10.65
C GLU A 31 2.82 -0.13 -9.13
N LYS A 32 2.57 1.06 -8.57
CA LYS A 32 2.65 1.21 -7.11
C LYS A 32 1.61 0.30 -6.49
N PRO A 33 1.95 -0.45 -5.44
CA PRO A 33 1.00 -1.35 -4.79
C PRO A 33 -0.23 -0.56 -4.32
N SER A 34 -1.39 -1.22 -4.35
CA SER A 34 -2.59 -0.66 -3.73
C SER A 34 -2.37 -0.48 -2.21
N ARG A 35 -3.21 0.33 -1.58
CA ARG A 35 -3.11 0.54 -0.13
C ARG A 35 -3.33 -0.76 0.64
N GLU A 36 -4.27 -1.60 0.21
CA GLU A 36 -4.54 -2.90 0.81
C GLU A 36 -3.34 -3.84 0.71
N GLN A 37 -2.71 -3.93 -0.48
CA GLN A 37 -1.49 -4.71 -0.68
C GLN A 37 -0.33 -4.20 0.18
N ALA A 38 -0.24 -2.88 0.38
CA ALA A 38 0.76 -2.29 1.26
C ALA A 38 0.47 -2.66 2.73
N ILE A 39 -0.79 -2.57 3.18
CA ILE A 39 -1.20 -2.94 4.54
C ILE A 39 -0.83 -4.40 4.81
N GLU A 40 -1.26 -5.33 3.97
CA GLU A 40 -0.98 -6.77 4.12
C GLU A 40 0.52 -7.05 4.18
N ARG A 41 1.27 -6.55 3.22
CA ARG A 41 2.72 -6.77 3.11
C ARG A 41 3.48 -6.28 4.35
N TYR A 42 3.22 -5.05 4.79
CA TYR A 42 3.98 -4.45 5.88
C TYR A 42 3.49 -4.89 7.26
N SER A 43 2.22 -5.30 7.41
CA SER A 43 1.74 -6.02 8.59
C SER A 43 2.43 -7.37 8.71
N GLN A 44 2.61 -8.10 7.62
CA GLN A 44 3.36 -9.35 7.62
C GLN A 44 4.85 -9.13 7.98
N GLU A 45 5.50 -8.08 7.48
CA GLU A 45 6.87 -7.72 7.87
C GLU A 45 6.97 -7.44 9.38
N LEU A 46 5.98 -6.76 9.95
CA LEU A 46 5.91 -6.49 11.40
C LEU A 46 5.74 -7.78 12.21
N ARG A 47 4.85 -8.70 11.80
CA ARG A 47 4.69 -10.03 12.43
C ARG A 47 6.00 -10.82 12.44
N GLU A 48 6.70 -10.85 11.31
CA GLU A 48 7.99 -11.53 11.21
C GLU A 48 9.05 -10.91 12.11
N THR A 49 9.08 -9.58 12.20
CA THR A 49 10.01 -8.85 13.07
C THR A 49 9.76 -9.18 14.53
N ILE A 50 8.49 -9.20 14.97
CA ILE A 50 8.09 -9.59 16.32
C ILE A 50 8.51 -11.07 16.59
N SER A 51 8.17 -11.97 15.67
CA SER A 51 8.47 -13.40 15.81
C SER A 51 9.97 -13.69 15.93
N LYS A 52 10.82 -12.90 15.26
CA LYS A 52 12.29 -13.04 15.32
C LYS A 52 12.92 -12.32 16.51
N SER A 53 12.25 -11.30 17.08
CA SER A 53 12.82 -10.45 18.12
C SER A 53 12.39 -10.83 19.53
N VAL A 54 11.17 -11.34 19.70
CA VAL A 54 10.57 -11.64 21.00
C VAL A 54 10.65 -13.13 21.26
N SER A 55 11.48 -13.50 22.23
CA SER A 55 11.69 -14.91 22.63
C SER A 55 10.59 -15.45 23.55
N ASP A 56 10.02 -14.58 24.38
CA ASP A 56 8.91 -14.92 25.27
C ASP A 56 7.63 -15.20 24.45
N GLU A 57 7.13 -16.44 24.56
CA GLU A 57 6.02 -16.91 23.73
C GLU A 57 4.70 -16.20 24.04
N HIS A 58 4.44 -15.95 25.33
CA HIS A 58 3.19 -15.29 25.76
C HIS A 58 3.15 -13.84 25.27
N ARG A 59 4.22 -13.07 25.50
CA ARG A 59 4.33 -11.67 25.02
C ARG A 59 4.27 -11.63 23.48
N ARG A 60 4.96 -12.55 22.82
CA ARG A 60 4.94 -12.65 21.34
C ARG A 60 3.52 -12.87 20.82
N ALA A 61 2.75 -13.79 21.40
CA ALA A 61 1.38 -14.05 21.01
C ALA A 61 0.48 -12.81 21.20
N GLN A 62 0.61 -12.10 22.32
CA GLN A 62 -0.13 -10.86 22.56
C GLN A 62 0.23 -9.77 21.51
N MET A 63 1.52 -9.59 21.21
CA MET A 63 1.95 -8.61 20.21
C MET A 63 1.43 -8.95 18.80
N LEU A 64 1.39 -10.23 18.42
CA LEU A 64 0.84 -10.65 17.13
C LEU A 64 -0.65 -10.36 17.03
N LEU A 65 -1.43 -10.56 18.11
CA LEU A 65 -2.84 -10.15 18.16
C LEU A 65 -3.02 -8.64 18.00
N SER A 66 -2.12 -7.83 18.57
CA SER A 66 -2.17 -6.37 18.39
C SER A 66 -1.89 -5.98 16.94
N VAL A 67 -0.97 -6.69 16.25
CA VAL A 67 -0.73 -6.47 14.81
C VAL A 67 -1.94 -6.85 13.96
N ASP A 68 -2.63 -7.95 14.28
CA ASP A 68 -3.86 -8.35 13.57
C ASP A 68 -4.96 -7.29 13.71
N ARG A 69 -5.12 -6.71 14.91
CA ARG A 69 -6.04 -5.60 15.15
C ARG A 69 -5.63 -4.34 14.41
N LEU A 70 -4.33 -4.04 14.36
CA LEU A 70 -3.79 -2.90 13.62
C LEU A 70 -4.05 -3.03 12.12
N GLU A 71 -3.84 -4.21 11.54
CA GLU A 71 -4.14 -4.48 10.13
C GLU A 71 -5.63 -4.33 9.82
N ALA A 72 -6.50 -4.91 10.65
CA ALA A 72 -7.95 -4.77 10.51
C ALA A 72 -8.39 -3.30 10.57
N LEU A 73 -7.83 -2.51 11.49
CA LEU A 73 -8.05 -1.07 11.59
C LEU A 73 -7.64 -0.33 10.32
N GLN A 74 -6.44 -0.62 9.79
CA GLN A 74 -5.92 0.00 8.59
C GLN A 74 -6.79 -0.32 7.36
N LEU A 75 -7.23 -1.57 7.21
CA LEU A 75 -8.12 -2.00 6.13
C LEU A 75 -9.51 -1.35 6.24
N ARG A 76 -10.07 -1.27 7.46
CA ARG A 76 -11.33 -0.55 7.71
C ARG A 76 -11.21 0.91 7.30
N PHE A 77 -10.19 1.61 7.80
CA PHE A 77 -9.99 3.02 7.51
C PHE A 77 -9.66 3.29 6.02
N SER A 78 -9.01 2.35 5.33
CA SER A 78 -8.81 2.43 3.87
C SER A 78 -10.16 2.46 3.14
N ARG A 79 -11.09 1.57 3.47
CA ARG A 79 -12.44 1.53 2.89
C ARG A 79 -13.24 2.80 3.20
N GLU A 80 -13.26 3.23 4.45
CA GLU A 80 -13.94 4.47 4.87
C GLU A 80 -13.42 5.70 4.10
N THR A 81 -12.12 5.72 3.80
CA THR A 81 -11.52 6.78 2.98
C THR A 81 -12.00 6.74 1.53
N VAL A 82 -12.13 5.56 0.94
CA VAL A 82 -12.68 5.39 -0.42
C VAL A 82 -14.14 5.83 -0.46
N ASP A 83 -14.96 5.38 0.49
CA ASP A 83 -16.37 5.74 0.59
C ASP A 83 -16.58 7.26 0.75
N PHE A 84 -15.72 7.90 1.55
CA PHE A 84 -15.71 9.35 1.68
C PHE A 84 -15.40 10.04 0.34
N ILE A 85 -14.36 9.59 -0.38
CA ILE A 85 -13.97 10.17 -1.66
C ILE A 85 -15.09 10.02 -2.70
N GLU A 86 -15.72 8.86 -2.76
CA GLU A 86 -16.84 8.62 -3.68
C GLU A 86 -18.06 9.47 -3.35
N SER A 87 -18.42 9.57 -2.07
CA SER A 87 -19.51 10.42 -1.60
C SER A 87 -19.24 11.90 -1.88
N TYR A 88 -18.00 12.35 -1.64
CA TYR A 88 -17.58 13.70 -1.99
C TYR A 88 -17.69 13.97 -3.50
N ARG A 89 -17.23 13.03 -4.34
CA ARG A 89 -17.34 13.18 -5.81
C ARG A 89 -18.80 13.28 -6.26
N LYS A 90 -19.70 12.48 -5.70
CA LYS A 90 -21.15 12.53 -5.99
C LYS A 90 -21.74 13.89 -5.61
N LEU A 91 -21.49 14.36 -4.39
CA LEU A 91 -21.97 15.67 -3.94
C LEU A 91 -21.39 16.83 -4.77
N ASN A 92 -20.10 16.75 -5.11
CA ASN A 92 -19.43 17.81 -5.90
C ASN A 92 -19.88 17.84 -7.37
N ALA A 93 -20.41 16.74 -7.89
CA ALA A 93 -20.98 16.69 -9.23
C ALA A 93 -22.42 17.22 -9.30
N ASP A 94 -23.12 17.34 -8.17
CA ASP A 94 -24.46 17.86 -8.05
C ASP A 94 -24.40 19.37 -7.79
N TYR A 95 -24.79 20.17 -8.81
CA TYR A 95 -24.78 21.62 -8.69
C TYR A 95 -25.75 22.16 -7.62
N ASP A 96 -26.84 21.43 -7.36
CA ASP A 96 -27.87 21.80 -6.39
C ASP A 96 -27.64 21.17 -5.00
N ALA A 97 -26.49 20.49 -4.80
CA ALA A 97 -26.17 19.86 -3.53
C ALA A 97 -26.14 20.90 -2.38
N PRO A 98 -26.93 20.72 -1.34
CA PRO A 98 -27.03 21.69 -0.25
C PRO A 98 -25.77 21.65 0.62
N ARG A 99 -25.27 22.82 1.04
CA ARG A 99 -24.12 22.94 1.92
C ARG A 99 -24.16 22.03 3.16
N PRO A 100 -25.31 21.85 3.85
CA PRO A 100 -25.38 20.94 5.00
C PRO A 100 -24.99 19.49 4.68
N ALA A 101 -25.18 19.01 3.44
CA ALA A 101 -24.75 17.67 3.03
C ALA A 101 -23.23 17.54 3.03
N PHE A 102 -22.51 18.56 2.58
CA PHE A 102 -21.05 18.62 2.69
C PHE A 102 -20.58 18.67 4.15
N ASP A 103 -21.20 19.55 4.97
CA ASP A 103 -20.85 19.68 6.38
C ASP A 103 -21.04 18.36 7.13
N GLN A 104 -22.11 17.61 6.83
CA GLN A 104 -22.35 16.28 7.40
C GLN A 104 -21.32 15.26 6.94
N LEU A 105 -20.97 15.23 5.65
CA LEU A 105 -19.97 14.32 5.09
C LEU A 105 -18.59 14.55 5.72
N PHE A 106 -18.15 15.80 5.79
CA PHE A 106 -16.84 16.15 6.36
C PHE A 106 -16.77 15.90 7.87
N SER A 107 -17.84 16.24 8.63
CA SER A 107 -17.88 15.99 10.07
C SER A 107 -17.86 14.49 10.39
N GLY A 108 -18.61 13.67 9.63
CA GLY A 108 -18.60 12.21 9.75
C GLY A 108 -17.22 11.62 9.52
N TYR A 109 -16.59 11.97 8.39
CA TYR A 109 -15.24 11.49 8.08
C TYR A 109 -14.19 11.98 9.09
N SER A 110 -14.33 13.20 9.60
CA SER A 110 -13.44 13.73 10.63
C SER A 110 -13.54 12.92 11.94
N ALA A 111 -14.74 12.52 12.34
CA ALA A 111 -14.96 11.66 13.49
C ALA A 111 -14.31 10.28 13.32
N GLN A 112 -14.50 9.64 12.16
CA GLN A 112 -13.86 8.35 11.82
C GLN A 112 -12.33 8.44 11.88
N ARG A 113 -11.75 9.53 11.38
CA ARG A 113 -10.29 9.75 11.47
C ARG A 113 -9.78 9.87 12.90
N VAL A 114 -10.52 10.58 13.75
CA VAL A 114 -10.17 10.74 15.17
C VAL A 114 -10.21 9.40 15.88
N GLU A 115 -11.27 8.61 15.65
CA GLU A 115 -11.42 7.26 16.21
C GLU A 115 -10.29 6.33 15.76
N ALA A 116 -10.05 6.22 14.44
CA ALA A 116 -8.98 5.39 13.89
C ALA A 116 -7.60 5.77 14.43
N ARG A 117 -7.33 7.08 14.58
CA ARG A 117 -6.07 7.54 15.17
C ARG A 117 -5.94 7.15 16.64
N SER A 118 -7.02 7.28 17.41
CA SER A 118 -7.03 6.91 18.83
C SER A 118 -6.78 5.42 19.02
N GLU A 119 -7.44 4.57 18.21
CA GLU A 119 -7.24 3.12 18.23
C GLU A 119 -5.82 2.74 17.81
N ALA A 120 -5.28 3.36 16.75
CA ALA A 120 -3.89 3.13 16.32
C ALA A 120 -2.87 3.47 17.41
N LEU A 121 -3.07 4.60 18.12
CA LEU A 121 -2.21 4.98 19.25
C LEU A 121 -2.32 4.00 20.42
N ALA A 122 -3.52 3.51 20.74
CA ALA A 122 -3.69 2.50 21.77
C ALA A 122 -2.93 1.21 21.44
N LEU A 123 -3.01 0.74 20.20
CA LEU A 123 -2.27 -0.44 19.72
C LEU A 123 -0.76 -0.21 19.73
N HIS A 124 -0.28 0.98 19.34
CA HIS A 124 1.13 1.36 19.45
C HIS A 124 1.63 1.28 20.92
N PHE A 125 0.90 1.84 21.87
CA PHE A 125 1.27 1.77 23.28
C PHE A 125 1.19 0.34 23.83
N GLU A 126 0.24 -0.47 23.38
CA GLU A 126 0.16 -1.90 23.73
C GLU A 126 1.42 -2.64 23.24
N LEU A 127 1.81 -2.50 21.99
CA LEU A 127 3.04 -3.08 21.42
C LEU A 127 4.29 -2.61 22.18
N THR A 128 4.39 -1.30 22.46
CA THR A 128 5.53 -0.73 23.21
C THR A 128 5.63 -1.28 24.61
N SER A 129 4.51 -1.43 25.33
CA SER A 129 4.46 -1.93 26.71
C SER A 129 4.87 -3.41 26.82
N LEU A 130 4.62 -4.20 25.78
CA LEU A 130 4.98 -5.62 25.71
C LEU A 130 6.43 -5.86 25.32
N ALA A 131 7.10 -4.87 24.72
CA ALA A 131 8.48 -5.00 24.24
C ALA A 131 9.51 -4.56 25.30
N THR A 132 10.65 -5.22 25.33
CA THR A 132 11.85 -4.64 25.96
C THR A 132 12.45 -3.57 25.06
N ALA A 133 13.26 -2.66 25.61
CA ALA A 133 13.93 -1.61 24.84
C ALA A 133 14.73 -2.16 23.64
N LYS A 134 15.40 -3.30 23.80
CA LYS A 134 16.16 -3.95 22.73
C LYS A 134 15.29 -4.54 21.62
N GLU A 135 14.16 -5.11 21.99
CA GLU A 135 13.15 -5.62 21.03
C GLU A 135 12.50 -4.46 20.29
N TRP A 136 12.15 -3.39 21.02
CA TRP A 136 11.50 -2.23 20.47
C TRP A 136 12.34 -1.49 19.41
N ASP A 137 13.66 -1.45 19.53
CA ASP A 137 14.53 -0.85 18.51
C ASP A 137 14.31 -1.45 17.10
N ARG A 138 13.93 -2.72 17.01
CA ARG A 138 13.64 -3.41 15.74
C ARG A 138 12.16 -3.31 15.37
N ILE A 139 11.28 -3.54 16.33
CA ILE A 139 9.82 -3.57 16.13
C ILE A 139 9.32 -2.19 15.76
N GLY A 140 9.75 -1.15 16.45
CA GLY A 140 9.37 0.24 16.16
C GLY A 140 9.78 0.70 14.77
N LYS A 141 10.93 0.25 14.25
CA LYS A 141 11.34 0.52 12.86
C LYS A 141 10.42 -0.15 11.84
N ALA A 142 9.96 -1.38 12.12
CA ALA A 142 9.02 -2.09 11.25
C ALA A 142 7.62 -1.44 11.29
N GLU A 143 7.16 -1.06 12.47
CA GLU A 143 5.90 -0.32 12.64
C GLU A 143 5.92 1.04 11.94
N THR A 144 6.98 1.83 12.12
CA THR A 144 7.16 3.12 11.41
C THR A 144 7.09 2.92 9.90
N ARG A 145 7.76 1.87 9.39
CA ARG A 145 7.73 1.55 7.97
C ARG A 145 6.32 1.19 7.48
N LEU A 146 5.53 0.48 8.29
CA LEU A 146 4.12 0.20 7.98
C LEU A 146 3.35 1.51 7.73
N TYR A 147 3.41 2.45 8.68
CA TYR A 147 2.69 3.73 8.54
C TYR A 147 3.17 4.56 7.34
N GLU A 148 4.47 4.67 7.12
CA GLU A 148 5.04 5.40 5.99
C GLU A 148 4.61 4.82 4.64
N LYS A 149 4.69 3.49 4.50
CA LYS A 149 4.41 2.82 3.22
C LYS A 149 2.92 2.74 2.92
N VAL A 150 2.08 2.52 3.92
CA VAL A 150 0.63 2.57 3.78
C VAL A 150 0.17 4.00 3.46
N GLY A 151 0.76 5.00 4.11
CA GLY A 151 0.46 6.42 3.82
C GLY A 151 0.89 6.86 2.41
N ALA A 152 1.96 6.28 1.87
CA ALA A 152 2.47 6.57 0.53
C ALA A 152 1.82 5.72 -0.59
N ALA A 153 1.07 4.67 -0.24
CA ALA A 153 0.40 3.81 -1.21
C ALA A 153 -0.81 4.53 -1.84
N ARG A 154 -1.13 4.14 -3.08
CA ARG A 154 -2.29 4.70 -3.78
C ARG A 154 -3.57 4.23 -3.07
N PRO A 155 -4.58 5.09 -2.85
CA PRO A 155 -5.91 4.65 -2.47
C PRO A 155 -6.42 3.64 -3.50
N ALA A 156 -7.20 2.63 -3.07
CA ALA A 156 -7.87 1.75 -4.02
C ALA A 156 -8.68 2.63 -4.98
N GLU A 157 -8.44 2.48 -6.28
CA GLU A 157 -9.29 3.13 -7.28
C GLU A 157 -10.63 2.42 -7.20
N GLY A 158 -11.66 3.10 -6.66
CA GLY A 158 -13.02 2.63 -6.78
C GLY A 158 -13.28 2.41 -8.27
N ASN A 159 -13.73 1.21 -8.64
CA ASN A 159 -14.10 0.87 -10.01
C ASN A 159 -15.10 1.92 -10.51
N ALA A 160 -14.61 2.93 -11.20
CA ALA A 160 -15.43 3.85 -11.96
C ALA A 160 -15.94 3.09 -13.19
N THR A 161 -17.04 2.37 -13.04
CA THR A 161 -17.88 1.82 -14.13
C THR A 161 -19.02 2.76 -14.38
#